data_c4115a21fe5921fba27ce019bc01230d
#
_entry.id   c4115a21fe5921fba27ce019bc01230d
#
_cell.length_a   1.000
_cell.length_b   1.000
_cell.length_c   1.000
_cell.angle_alpha   90.00
_cell.angle_beta   90.00
_cell.angle_gamma   90.00
#
_symmetry.space_group_name_H-M   'P 1'
#
loop_
_entity.id
_entity.type
_entity.pdbx_description
1 polymer ?
#
loop_
_entity_poly.entity_id
_entity_poly.type
_entity_poly.pdbx_seq_one_letter_code
_entity_poly.pdbx_strand_id
1 'polypeptide(L)'
;LDPKKLAGTVRIVPVVNLPGYRSKSRYFPDGRDLNRQFPGDLKGPTTRRVAAQIVRNLIEDSDAIIDLHSAAKGRNNMPQIRADLAHVGTNLLAKSFGIEIILDSKPPRGSLRKLANSLDIPSITYEGGGANLLDHESVKVAIYGVLNSLRIMKMIPGKPNRPKFRVLASGSSWIRAGEGGLLDMFVVAGTLMKNGE
;
A
#
# COMPACT_ATOMS: atom_id res chain seq x y z
N LEU A 1 1.19 15.48 12.35
CA LEU A 1 0.70 16.64 11.57
C LEU A 1 0.08 17.66 12.52
N ASP A 2 0.35 18.95 12.28
CA ASP A 2 -0.32 20.04 12.97
C ASP A 2 -1.51 20.50 12.12
N PRO A 3 -2.77 20.31 12.57
CA PRO A 3 -3.93 20.66 11.77
C PRO A 3 -4.00 22.15 11.39
N LYS A 4 -3.40 23.04 12.20
CA LYS A 4 -3.39 24.48 11.95
C LYS A 4 -2.47 24.89 10.79
N LYS A 5 -1.54 23.99 10.41
CA LYS A 5 -0.57 24.18 9.31
C LYS A 5 -0.90 23.33 8.09
N LEU A 6 -2.01 22.60 8.11
CA LEU A 6 -2.42 21.71 7.04
C LEU A 6 -3.28 22.49 6.01
N ALA A 7 -2.83 22.53 4.78
CA ALA A 7 -3.63 23.06 3.67
C ALA A 7 -4.45 21.92 3.05
N GLY A 8 -5.72 21.84 3.39
CA GLY A 8 -6.63 20.78 2.96
C GLY A 8 -7.01 19.80 4.06
N THR A 9 -7.48 18.62 3.68
CA THR A 9 -7.99 17.60 4.62
C THR A 9 -7.22 16.30 4.46
N VAL A 10 -6.80 15.70 5.57
CA VAL A 10 -6.24 14.34 5.60
C VAL A 10 -7.15 13.45 6.45
N ARG A 11 -7.70 12.41 5.83
CA ARG A 11 -8.46 11.37 6.51
C ARG A 11 -7.52 10.19 6.82
N ILE A 12 -7.42 9.80 8.08
CA ILE A 12 -6.53 8.72 8.52
C ILE A 12 -7.36 7.62 9.15
N VAL A 13 -7.23 6.41 8.63
CA VAL A 13 -7.82 5.20 9.21
C VAL A 13 -6.69 4.31 9.73
N PRO A 14 -6.44 4.29 11.04
CA PRO A 14 -5.30 3.55 11.61
C PRO A 14 -5.40 2.04 11.38
N VAL A 15 -6.60 1.48 11.44
CA VAL A 15 -6.85 0.04 11.22
C VAL A 15 -8.12 -0.13 10.41
N VAL A 16 -7.97 -0.46 9.13
CA VAL A 16 -9.10 -0.62 8.21
C VAL A 16 -9.91 -1.89 8.50
N ASN A 17 -9.23 -3.00 8.84
CA ASN A 17 -9.85 -4.27 9.23
C ASN A 17 -9.66 -4.51 10.75
N LEU A 18 -10.44 -3.83 11.58
CA LEU A 18 -10.33 -3.98 13.04
C LEU A 18 -10.62 -5.41 13.56
N PRO A 19 -11.63 -6.14 13.06
CA PRO A 19 -11.82 -7.54 13.44
C PRO A 19 -10.62 -8.41 13.07
N GLY A 20 -10.09 -8.29 11.87
CA GLY A 20 -8.89 -8.99 11.43
C GLY A 20 -7.65 -8.65 12.25
N TYR A 21 -7.47 -7.37 12.59
CA TYR A 21 -6.38 -6.94 13.47
C TYR A 21 -6.43 -7.65 14.84
N ARG A 22 -7.61 -7.70 15.47
CA ARG A 22 -7.82 -8.36 16.76
C ARG A 22 -7.60 -9.88 16.71
N SER A 23 -8.01 -10.52 15.61
CA SER A 23 -7.85 -11.96 15.40
C SER A 23 -6.54 -12.36 14.72
N LYS A 24 -5.64 -11.39 14.43
CA LYS A 24 -4.40 -11.58 13.67
C LYS A 24 -4.64 -12.27 12.32
N SER A 25 -5.72 -11.90 11.64
CA SER A 25 -6.17 -12.45 10.37
C SER A 25 -6.25 -11.35 9.30
N ARG A 26 -5.90 -11.71 8.06
CA ARG A 26 -6.17 -10.87 6.89
C ARG A 26 -7.67 -10.74 6.60
N TYR A 27 -8.42 -11.77 6.94
CA TYR A 27 -9.83 -11.91 6.59
C TYR A 27 -10.76 -11.34 7.66
N PHE A 28 -11.91 -10.87 7.23
CA PHE A 28 -13.02 -10.56 8.13
C PHE A 28 -13.62 -11.84 8.72
N PRO A 29 -14.47 -11.73 9.79
CA PRO A 29 -15.12 -12.89 10.38
C PRO A 29 -16.00 -13.71 9.43
N ASP A 30 -16.47 -13.11 8.34
CA ASP A 30 -17.22 -13.79 7.27
C ASP A 30 -16.31 -14.47 6.22
N GLY A 31 -15.00 -14.59 6.49
CA GLY A 31 -14.01 -15.27 5.66
C GLY A 31 -13.57 -14.51 4.41
N ARG A 32 -13.98 -13.24 4.24
CA ARG A 32 -13.67 -12.45 3.03
C ARG A 32 -12.49 -11.52 3.23
N ASP A 33 -11.69 -11.36 2.16
CA ASP A 33 -10.66 -10.35 2.06
C ASP A 33 -11.30 -9.01 1.67
N LEU A 34 -11.22 -8.00 2.58
CA LEU A 34 -11.78 -6.67 2.32
C LEU A 34 -11.26 -6.07 1.01
N ASN A 35 -9.97 -6.25 0.70
CA ASN A 35 -9.36 -5.73 -0.52
C ASN A 35 -9.67 -6.57 -1.78
N ARG A 36 -10.81 -7.28 -1.76
CA ARG A 36 -11.47 -7.96 -2.88
C ARG A 36 -12.96 -7.67 -2.94
N GLN A 37 -13.46 -6.79 -2.05
CA GLN A 37 -14.89 -6.53 -1.93
C GLN A 37 -15.31 -5.13 -2.39
N PHE A 38 -14.37 -4.27 -2.79
CA PHE A 38 -14.70 -2.94 -3.31
C PHE A 38 -15.42 -2.99 -4.68
N PRO A 39 -16.45 -2.13 -4.89
CA PRO A 39 -16.94 -1.02 -4.06
C PRO A 39 -17.78 -1.43 -2.84
N GLY A 40 -18.13 -2.67 -2.68
CA GLY A 40 -18.97 -3.14 -1.60
C GLY A 40 -20.45 -3.21 -1.95
N ASP A 41 -21.28 -3.44 -0.93
CA ASP A 41 -22.73 -3.52 -1.03
C ASP A 41 -23.35 -3.39 0.37
N LEU A 42 -24.17 -2.37 0.58
CA LEU A 42 -24.80 -2.10 1.90
C LEU A 42 -25.78 -3.21 2.35
N LYS A 43 -26.30 -3.99 1.42
CA LYS A 43 -27.19 -5.12 1.70
C LYS A 43 -26.45 -6.48 1.72
N GLY A 44 -25.15 -6.46 1.44
CA GLY A 44 -24.32 -7.67 1.35
C GLY A 44 -23.81 -8.18 2.70
N PRO A 45 -22.96 -9.21 2.69
CA PRO A 45 -22.23 -9.70 3.87
C PRO A 45 -21.41 -8.61 4.55
N THR A 46 -21.01 -8.85 5.80
CA THR A 46 -20.36 -7.85 6.66
C THR A 46 -19.17 -7.16 5.97
N THR A 47 -18.27 -7.90 5.34
CA THR A 47 -17.11 -7.33 4.66
C THR A 47 -17.53 -6.41 3.50
N ARG A 48 -18.56 -6.77 2.72
CA ARG A 48 -19.06 -5.92 1.62
C ARG A 48 -19.74 -4.65 2.14
N ARG A 49 -20.44 -4.73 3.27
CA ARG A 49 -21.03 -3.55 3.90
C ARG A 49 -19.96 -2.59 4.39
N VAL A 50 -18.89 -3.12 5.01
CA VAL A 50 -17.75 -2.31 5.45
C VAL A 50 -17.05 -1.67 4.25
N ALA A 51 -16.82 -2.41 3.16
CA ALA A 51 -16.27 -1.83 1.92
C ALA A 51 -17.13 -0.66 1.41
N ALA A 52 -18.45 -0.82 1.35
CA ALA A 52 -19.36 0.23 0.90
C ALA A 52 -19.33 1.46 1.82
N GLN A 53 -19.23 1.28 3.14
CA GLN A 53 -19.09 2.39 4.09
C GLN A 53 -17.75 3.14 3.92
N ILE A 54 -16.67 2.41 3.67
CA ILE A 54 -15.35 3.02 3.37
C ILE A 54 -15.46 3.88 2.10
N VAL A 55 -16.06 3.35 1.05
CA VAL A 55 -16.24 4.11 -0.20
C VAL A 55 -17.00 5.39 0.05
N ARG A 56 -18.17 5.29 0.63
CA ARG A 56 -19.07 6.42 0.86
C ARG A 56 -18.49 7.50 1.77
N ASN A 57 -17.78 7.10 2.83
CA ASN A 57 -17.36 8.06 3.87
C ASN A 57 -15.92 8.56 3.70
N LEU A 58 -15.10 7.85 2.91
CA LEU A 58 -13.66 8.13 2.85
C LEU A 58 -13.15 8.34 1.42
N ILE A 59 -13.72 7.66 0.42
CA ILE A 59 -13.10 7.56 -0.91
C ILE A 59 -13.71 8.54 -1.91
N GLU A 60 -15.05 8.63 -1.99
CA GLU A 60 -15.75 9.37 -3.05
C GLU A 60 -15.30 10.83 -3.20
N ASP A 61 -14.95 11.50 -2.10
CA ASP A 61 -14.50 12.90 -2.08
C ASP A 61 -12.97 13.03 -1.89
N SER A 62 -12.19 12.02 -2.25
CA SER A 62 -10.73 12.06 -2.08
C SER A 62 -10.02 12.42 -3.37
N ASP A 63 -9.03 13.31 -3.30
CA ASP A 63 -8.15 13.67 -4.42
C ASP A 63 -7.00 12.67 -4.61
N ALA A 64 -6.66 11.90 -3.59
CA ALA A 64 -5.63 10.87 -3.64
C ALA A 64 -5.77 9.86 -2.50
N ILE A 65 -5.28 8.64 -2.70
CA ILE A 65 -5.33 7.55 -1.74
C ILE A 65 -3.94 6.92 -1.57
N ILE A 66 -3.52 6.78 -0.31
CA ILE A 66 -2.33 6.00 0.05
C ILE A 66 -2.78 4.86 0.96
N ASP A 67 -2.64 3.63 0.48
CA ASP A 67 -3.00 2.40 1.21
C ASP A 67 -1.73 1.73 1.74
N LEU A 68 -1.60 1.62 3.07
CA LEU A 68 -0.41 1.10 3.73
C LEU A 68 -0.59 -0.37 4.10
N HIS A 69 0.27 -1.22 3.57
CA HIS A 69 0.26 -2.67 3.75
C HIS A 69 1.56 -3.18 4.34
N SER A 70 1.47 -4.33 5.01
CA SER A 70 2.60 -5.21 5.29
C SER A 70 2.45 -6.55 4.56
N ALA A 71 3.51 -7.36 4.52
CA ALA A 71 3.46 -8.67 3.89
C ALA A 71 2.48 -9.62 4.58
N ALA A 72 1.98 -10.59 3.84
CA ALA A 72 1.18 -11.68 4.39
C ALA A 72 1.99 -12.52 5.40
N LYS A 73 1.29 -13.29 6.26
CA LYS A 73 1.91 -14.17 7.25
C LYS A 73 3.02 -15.04 6.63
N GLY A 74 4.16 -15.11 7.28
CA GLY A 74 5.34 -15.86 6.84
C GLY A 74 6.13 -15.19 5.71
N ARG A 75 5.87 -13.92 5.41
CA ARG A 75 6.58 -13.15 4.37
C ARG A 75 7.10 -11.84 4.92
N ASN A 76 8.11 -11.30 4.28
CA ASN A 76 8.64 -9.97 4.54
C ASN A 76 8.80 -9.22 3.22
N ASN A 77 8.31 -7.99 3.16
CA ASN A 77 8.44 -7.13 2.00
C ASN A 77 9.56 -6.11 2.22
N MET A 78 10.46 -6.02 1.26
CA MET A 78 11.23 -4.79 1.11
C MET A 78 10.26 -3.63 0.84
N PRO A 79 10.46 -2.46 1.49
CA PRO A 79 9.64 -1.29 1.23
C PRO A 79 9.53 -0.95 -0.25
N GLN A 80 8.31 -0.93 -0.79
CA GLN A 80 8.02 -0.69 -2.20
C GLN A 80 6.65 -0.06 -2.40
N ILE A 81 6.47 0.63 -3.52
CA ILE A 81 5.17 1.12 -3.98
C ILE A 81 4.65 0.21 -5.09
N ARG A 82 3.38 -0.14 -5.01
CA ARG A 82 2.62 -0.74 -6.12
C ARG A 82 1.65 0.29 -6.68
N ALA A 83 1.75 0.55 -7.97
CA ALA A 83 0.99 1.59 -8.66
C ALA A 83 0.66 1.18 -10.09
N ASP A 84 -0.42 1.70 -10.64
CA ASP A 84 -0.70 1.67 -12.08
C ASP A 84 -0.10 2.94 -12.69
N LEU A 85 1.09 2.82 -13.26
CA LEU A 85 1.85 3.98 -13.75
C LEU A 85 1.30 4.55 -15.07
N ALA A 86 0.36 3.86 -15.71
CA ALA A 86 -0.36 4.39 -16.87
C ALA A 86 -1.30 5.55 -16.49
N HIS A 87 -1.79 5.58 -15.26
CA HIS A 87 -2.58 6.68 -14.73
C HIS A 87 -1.67 7.82 -14.27
N VAL A 88 -1.78 8.99 -14.91
CA VAL A 88 -0.87 10.13 -14.71
C VAL A 88 -0.77 10.56 -13.24
N GLY A 89 -1.90 10.77 -12.58
CA GLY A 89 -1.94 11.18 -11.17
C GLY A 89 -1.34 10.13 -10.24
N THR A 90 -1.59 8.84 -10.49
CA THR A 90 -1.00 7.73 -9.72
C THR A 90 0.52 7.67 -9.91
N ASN A 91 1.02 7.89 -11.12
CA ASN A 91 2.46 7.95 -11.41
C ASN A 91 3.13 9.10 -10.64
N LEU A 92 2.52 10.28 -10.63
CA LEU A 92 3.00 11.43 -9.87
C LEU A 92 3.00 11.12 -8.36
N LEU A 93 1.91 10.55 -7.83
CA LEU A 93 1.78 10.17 -6.42
C LEU A 93 2.82 9.11 -6.03
N ALA A 94 3.03 8.07 -6.84
CA ALA A 94 4.03 7.04 -6.60
C ALA A 94 5.45 7.60 -6.54
N LYS A 95 5.78 8.49 -7.46
CA LYS A 95 7.09 9.17 -7.49
C LYS A 95 7.27 10.14 -6.33
N SER A 96 6.19 10.79 -5.89
CA SER A 96 6.20 11.75 -4.78
C SER A 96 6.46 11.08 -3.42
N PHE A 97 6.11 9.82 -3.28
CA PHE A 97 6.32 9.06 -2.04
C PHE A 97 7.81 8.99 -1.65
N GLY A 98 8.73 9.03 -2.61
CA GLY A 98 10.16 9.19 -2.36
C GLY A 98 10.89 7.90 -1.97
N ILE A 99 10.41 6.76 -2.44
CA ILE A 99 11.00 5.43 -2.23
C ILE A 99 11.77 4.93 -3.47
N GLU A 100 12.71 4.01 -3.26
CA GLU A 100 13.57 3.48 -4.32
C GLU A 100 12.83 2.57 -5.30
N ILE A 101 11.90 1.73 -4.81
CA ILE A 101 11.26 0.70 -5.66
C ILE A 101 9.80 1.04 -5.90
N ILE A 102 9.45 1.16 -7.17
CA ILE A 102 8.08 1.28 -7.64
C ILE A 102 7.80 0.12 -8.60
N LEU A 103 6.84 -0.72 -8.26
CA LEU A 103 6.34 -1.78 -9.10
C LEU A 103 5.11 -1.30 -9.89
N ASP A 104 5.26 -1.20 -11.21
CA ASP A 104 4.15 -0.98 -12.11
C ASP A 104 3.27 -2.23 -12.13
N SER A 105 2.06 -2.09 -11.67
CA SER A 105 1.15 -3.23 -11.55
C SER A 105 -0.31 -2.81 -11.66
N LYS A 106 -1.02 -3.46 -12.55
CA LYS A 106 -2.49 -3.30 -12.65
C LYS A 106 -3.15 -3.71 -11.33
N PRO A 107 -4.14 -2.96 -10.87
CA PRO A 107 -4.83 -3.26 -9.62
C PRO A 107 -5.70 -4.52 -9.74
N PRO A 108 -5.67 -5.43 -8.75
CA PRO A 108 -6.52 -6.62 -8.75
C PRO A 108 -8.01 -6.27 -8.72
N ARG A 109 -8.84 -7.12 -9.31
CA ARG A 109 -10.30 -6.98 -9.26
C ARG A 109 -10.81 -6.91 -7.81
N GLY A 110 -11.72 -5.98 -7.55
CA GLY A 110 -12.32 -5.77 -6.23
C GLY A 110 -11.39 -5.14 -5.19
N SER A 111 -10.18 -4.71 -5.57
CA SER A 111 -9.28 -3.97 -4.69
C SER A 111 -9.62 -2.48 -4.62
N LEU A 112 -9.17 -1.82 -3.55
CA LEU A 112 -9.30 -0.38 -3.38
C LEU A 112 -8.67 0.39 -4.55
N ARG A 113 -7.46 0.01 -5.00
CA ARG A 113 -6.81 0.62 -6.18
C ARG A 113 -7.62 0.46 -7.46
N LYS A 114 -8.32 -0.69 -7.64
CA LYS A 114 -9.17 -0.89 -8.83
C LYS A 114 -10.37 0.04 -8.81
N LEU A 115 -10.99 0.22 -7.64
CA LEU A 115 -12.06 1.20 -7.46
C LEU A 115 -11.55 2.63 -7.71
N ALA A 116 -10.45 3.02 -7.07
CA ALA A 116 -9.84 4.34 -7.23
C ALA A 116 -9.58 4.68 -8.70
N ASN A 117 -8.98 3.74 -9.46
CA ASN A 117 -8.78 3.90 -10.91
C ASN A 117 -10.11 4.10 -11.67
N SER A 118 -11.19 3.42 -11.27
CA SER A 118 -12.50 3.61 -11.92
C SER A 118 -13.17 4.94 -11.60
N LEU A 119 -12.75 5.61 -10.55
CA LEU A 119 -13.18 6.93 -10.12
C LEU A 119 -12.19 8.04 -10.54
N ASP A 120 -11.16 7.70 -11.31
CA ASP A 120 -10.07 8.61 -11.69
C ASP A 120 -9.32 9.23 -10.50
N ILE A 121 -9.27 8.52 -9.36
CA ILE A 121 -8.59 8.95 -8.15
C ILE A 121 -7.17 8.34 -8.13
N PRO A 122 -6.10 9.15 -8.08
CA PRO A 122 -4.74 8.69 -7.88
C PRO A 122 -4.60 7.80 -6.64
N SER A 123 -4.07 6.58 -6.81
CA SER A 123 -3.96 5.66 -5.69
C SER A 123 -2.72 4.78 -5.75
N ILE A 124 -2.05 4.64 -4.62
CA ILE A 124 -0.87 3.77 -4.46
C ILE A 124 -1.05 2.84 -3.28
N THR A 125 -0.40 1.66 -3.35
CA THR A 125 -0.21 0.81 -2.19
C THR A 125 1.27 0.80 -1.82
N TYR A 126 1.57 1.20 -0.59
CA TYR A 126 2.85 0.94 0.04
C TYR A 126 2.86 -0.48 0.60
N GLU A 127 3.92 -1.22 0.37
CA GLU A 127 4.17 -2.54 0.96
C GLU A 127 5.49 -2.50 1.71
N GLY A 128 5.52 -2.88 2.99
CA GLY A 128 6.76 -2.92 3.76
C GLY A 128 6.66 -3.76 5.02
N GLY A 129 7.76 -4.44 5.37
CA GLY A 129 7.85 -5.28 6.55
C GLY A 129 7.03 -6.56 6.48
N GLY A 130 6.94 -7.26 7.60
CA GLY A 130 6.25 -8.54 7.76
C GLY A 130 4.94 -8.48 8.54
N ALA A 131 4.15 -9.55 8.49
CA ALA A 131 2.97 -9.70 9.33
C ALA A 131 3.35 -10.02 10.77
N ASN A 132 2.58 -9.50 11.72
CA ASN A 132 2.74 -9.73 13.16
C ASN A 132 4.06 -9.22 13.76
N LEU A 133 4.82 -8.41 13.01
CA LEU A 133 6.04 -7.76 13.49
C LEU A 133 5.92 -6.25 13.27
N LEU A 134 6.35 -5.47 14.25
CA LEU A 134 6.51 -4.04 14.10
C LEU A 134 7.91 -3.78 13.54
N ASP A 135 8.00 -3.64 12.23
CA ASP A 135 9.23 -3.26 11.54
C ASP A 135 9.36 -1.73 11.55
N HIS A 136 10.17 -1.23 12.47
CA HIS A 136 10.38 0.20 12.66
C HIS A 136 10.96 0.91 11.43
N GLU A 137 11.80 0.24 10.63
CA GLU A 137 12.35 0.85 9.42
C GLU A 137 11.28 0.99 8.35
N SER A 138 10.47 -0.04 8.10
CA SER A 138 9.33 0.06 7.20
C SER A 138 8.31 1.11 7.64
N VAL A 139 8.08 1.25 8.96
CA VAL A 139 7.22 2.32 9.50
C VAL A 139 7.79 3.70 9.23
N LYS A 140 9.09 3.92 9.45
CA LYS A 140 9.75 5.19 9.13
C LYS A 140 9.63 5.54 7.66
N VAL A 141 9.89 4.57 6.77
CA VAL A 141 9.77 4.75 5.32
C VAL A 141 8.34 5.14 4.94
N ALA A 142 7.32 4.48 5.51
CA ALA A 142 5.92 4.80 5.28
C ALA A 142 5.58 6.24 5.74
N ILE A 143 6.01 6.63 6.94
CA ILE A 143 5.78 7.99 7.47
C ILE A 143 6.43 9.03 6.56
N TYR A 144 7.70 8.85 6.21
CA TYR A 144 8.40 9.79 5.32
C TYR A 144 7.75 9.87 3.95
N GLY A 145 7.28 8.74 3.40
CA GLY A 145 6.60 8.70 2.12
C GLY A 145 5.28 9.45 2.13
N VAL A 146 4.46 9.26 3.16
CA VAL A 146 3.22 10.03 3.33
C VAL A 146 3.53 11.52 3.44
N LEU A 147 4.50 11.92 4.29
CA LEU A 147 4.88 13.33 4.45
C LEU A 147 5.43 13.92 3.14
N ASN A 148 6.18 13.15 2.34
CA ASN A 148 6.65 13.59 1.03
C ASN A 148 5.48 13.84 0.06
N SER A 149 4.53 12.94 0.03
CA SER A 149 3.32 13.11 -0.79
C SER A 149 2.56 14.36 -0.40
N LEU A 150 2.36 14.62 0.90
CA LEU A 150 1.71 15.83 1.38
C LEU A 150 2.50 17.11 1.03
N ARG A 151 3.84 17.07 1.04
CA ARG A 151 4.69 18.20 0.61
C ARG A 151 4.54 18.48 -0.88
N ILE A 152 4.55 17.44 -1.72
CA ILE A 152 4.36 17.59 -3.17
C ILE A 152 2.97 18.14 -3.49
N MET A 153 1.95 17.70 -2.75
CA MET A 153 0.58 18.23 -2.84
C MET A 153 0.42 19.63 -2.22
N LYS A 154 1.51 20.21 -1.67
CA LYS A 154 1.53 21.52 -1.00
C LYS A 154 0.59 21.60 0.22
N MET A 155 0.26 20.47 0.82
CA MET A 155 -0.58 20.39 2.01
C MET A 155 0.17 20.71 3.30
N ILE A 156 1.49 20.50 3.32
CA ILE A 156 2.39 20.86 4.42
C ILE A 156 3.66 21.52 3.90
N PRO A 157 4.32 22.38 4.69
CA PRO A 157 5.59 23.02 4.29
C PRO A 157 6.75 22.01 4.24
N GLY A 158 7.81 22.40 3.55
CA GLY A 158 9.07 21.67 3.48
C GLY A 158 9.37 21.09 2.09
N LYS A 159 10.62 20.64 1.92
CA LYS A 159 11.06 20.01 0.68
C LYS A 159 10.89 18.49 0.78
N PRO A 160 10.41 17.81 -0.26
CA PRO A 160 10.33 16.35 -0.27
C PRO A 160 11.74 15.75 -0.40
N ASN A 161 11.99 14.66 0.31
CA ASN A 161 13.18 13.86 0.12
C ASN A 161 13.06 13.07 -1.18
N ARG A 162 14.18 12.93 -1.89
CA ARG A 162 14.27 12.08 -3.09
C ARG A 162 15.19 10.90 -2.81
N PRO A 163 14.87 9.70 -3.29
CA PRO A 163 15.75 8.56 -3.16
C PRO A 163 17.01 8.78 -4.01
N LYS A 164 18.12 8.18 -3.61
CA LYS A 164 19.41 8.27 -4.33
C LYS A 164 19.31 7.65 -5.73
N PHE A 165 18.51 6.60 -5.88
CA PHE A 165 18.20 5.95 -7.13
C PHE A 165 16.73 5.51 -7.13
N ARG A 166 16.21 5.12 -8.28
CA ARG A 166 14.85 4.59 -8.41
C ARG A 166 14.82 3.45 -9.42
N VAL A 167 14.22 2.35 -9.00
CA VAL A 167 13.91 1.21 -9.85
C VAL A 167 12.42 1.23 -10.16
N LEU A 168 12.09 1.31 -11.45
CA LEU A 168 10.73 1.13 -11.96
C LEU A 168 10.65 -0.29 -12.50
N ALA A 169 10.06 -1.20 -11.73
CA ALA A 169 9.88 -2.59 -12.12
C ALA A 169 8.57 -2.75 -12.88
N SER A 170 8.60 -3.35 -14.06
CA SER A 170 7.41 -3.60 -14.90
C SER A 170 6.69 -4.91 -14.59
N GLY A 171 7.21 -5.69 -13.64
CA GLY A 171 6.62 -6.96 -13.25
C GLY A 171 7.32 -7.60 -12.07
N SER A 172 6.74 -8.69 -11.59
CA SER A 172 7.33 -9.53 -10.55
C SER A 172 6.99 -11.00 -10.81
N SER A 173 7.88 -11.90 -10.44
CA SER A 173 7.67 -13.34 -10.54
C SER A 173 8.04 -14.02 -9.23
N TRP A 174 7.42 -15.16 -8.98
CA TRP A 174 7.77 -16.02 -7.87
C TRP A 174 8.88 -16.99 -8.29
N ILE A 175 9.98 -16.97 -7.55
CA ILE A 175 10.97 -18.06 -7.59
C ILE A 175 10.46 -19.11 -6.60
N ARG A 176 10.33 -20.36 -7.06
CA ARG A 176 9.84 -21.47 -6.26
C ARG A 176 10.88 -22.57 -6.21
N ALA A 177 10.98 -23.24 -5.06
CA ALA A 177 11.75 -24.47 -4.97
C ALA A 177 11.13 -25.54 -5.89
N GLY A 178 11.97 -26.35 -6.56
CA GLY A 178 11.53 -27.47 -7.38
C GLY A 178 11.01 -28.65 -6.53
N GLU A 179 11.43 -28.74 -5.29
CA GLU A 179 11.10 -29.82 -4.36
C GLU A 179 10.69 -29.23 -2.98
N GLY A 180 9.97 -30.01 -2.17
CA GLY A 180 9.68 -29.69 -0.78
C GLY A 180 10.93 -29.81 0.09
N GLY A 181 11.04 -28.94 1.11
CA GLY A 181 12.18 -28.95 2.02
C GLY A 181 12.16 -27.78 2.99
N LEU A 182 13.25 -27.65 3.73
CA LEU A 182 13.54 -26.48 4.56
C LEU A 182 14.28 -25.45 3.71
N LEU A 183 13.86 -24.20 3.80
CA LEU A 183 14.54 -23.08 3.16
C LEU A 183 15.38 -22.34 4.21
N ASP A 184 16.69 -22.30 4.00
CA ASP A 184 17.59 -21.43 4.73
C ASP A 184 17.94 -20.21 3.88
N MET A 185 17.84 -19.01 4.47
CA MET A 185 18.00 -17.74 3.77
C MET A 185 19.30 -17.07 4.20
N PHE A 186 20.26 -16.99 3.29
CA PHE A 186 21.54 -16.30 3.51
C PHE A 186 21.50 -14.81 3.16
N VAL A 187 20.36 -14.33 2.67
CA VAL A 187 20.16 -12.94 2.26
C VAL A 187 18.86 -12.41 2.84
N VAL A 188 18.79 -11.12 3.01
CA VAL A 188 17.56 -10.41 3.45
C VAL A 188 16.94 -9.63 2.28
N ALA A 189 15.66 -9.28 2.41
CA ALA A 189 15.00 -8.46 1.42
C ALA A 189 15.75 -7.12 1.22
N GLY A 190 16.11 -6.79 -0.03
CA GLY A 190 16.88 -5.61 -0.38
C GLY A 190 18.39 -5.85 -0.55
N THR A 191 18.91 -7.05 -0.29
CA THR A 191 20.30 -7.39 -0.60
C THR A 191 20.54 -7.26 -2.10
N LEU A 192 21.58 -6.50 -2.47
CA LEU A 192 22.04 -6.44 -3.86
C LEU A 192 22.81 -7.71 -4.21
N MET A 193 22.36 -8.41 -5.23
CA MET A 193 22.96 -9.65 -5.68
C MET A 193 23.41 -9.53 -7.13
N LYS A 194 24.48 -10.26 -7.49
CA LYS A 194 24.89 -10.44 -8.88
C LYS A 194 24.09 -11.55 -9.55
N ASN A 195 24.06 -11.52 -10.88
CA ASN A 195 23.41 -12.59 -11.63
C ASN A 195 24.12 -13.93 -11.38
N GLY A 196 23.38 -14.92 -10.90
CA GLY A 196 23.89 -16.25 -10.59
C GLY A 196 24.34 -16.49 -9.14
N GLU A 197 24.26 -15.47 -8.26
CA GLU A 197 24.46 -15.62 -6.81
C GLU A 197 23.17 -16.08 -6.12
#